data_f391e952676a5bb6299014a3a0f67158
#
_entry.id   f391e952676a5bb6299014a3a0f67158
#
_cell.length_a   1.000
_cell.length_b   1.000
_cell.length_c   1.000
_cell.angle_alpha   90.00
_cell.angle_beta   90.00
_cell.angle_gamma   90.00
#
_symmetry.space_group_name_H-M   'P 1'
#
loop_
_entity.id
_entity.type
_entity.pdbx_description
1 polymer ?
#
loop_
_entity_poly.entity_id
_entity_poly.type
_entity_poly.pdbx_seq_one_letter_code
_entity_poly.pdbx_strand_id
1 'polypeptide(L)'
;MGFDLANRYEASFVQFDSVAGHVKERDDYTFEAFMKKYRKESKAFVLGGVRFKYQPYLSGRTLEEDLKIGMTRCDAIVVTQDATGQETSMEKINEFRKIIGDFPLVIGAGMTADNCVEQLSIGDAAIVGSYFKDTYKDTGDVDLSHIKSFMEAVSKIR
;
A
#
# COMPACT_ATOMS: atom_id res chain seq x y z
N MET A 1 12.14 -11.24 9.31
CA MET A 1 12.96 -10.91 8.12
C MET A 1 12.71 -9.46 7.63
N GLY A 2 11.48 -9.01 7.34
CA GLY A 2 11.23 -7.63 6.90
C GLY A 2 11.72 -6.57 7.91
N PHE A 3 11.32 -6.68 9.16
CA PHE A 3 11.77 -5.77 10.21
C PHE A 3 13.27 -5.86 10.49
N ASP A 4 13.88 -7.05 10.40
CA ASP A 4 15.33 -7.21 10.60
C ASP A 4 16.13 -6.47 9.54
N LEU A 5 15.65 -6.52 8.27
CA LEU A 5 16.24 -5.77 7.18
C LEU A 5 16.01 -4.27 7.36
N ALA A 6 14.80 -3.85 7.72
CA ALA A 6 14.51 -2.44 7.98
C ALA A 6 15.40 -1.87 9.08
N ASN A 7 15.57 -2.60 10.18
CA ASN A 7 16.46 -2.18 11.27
C ASN A 7 17.93 -2.17 10.85
N ARG A 8 18.37 -3.20 10.12
CA ARG A 8 19.77 -3.34 9.69
C ARG A 8 20.20 -2.21 8.74
N TYR A 9 19.28 -1.76 7.87
CA TYR A 9 19.56 -0.75 6.86
C TYR A 9 18.92 0.60 7.19
N GLU A 10 18.42 0.78 8.41
CA GLU A 10 17.77 2.01 8.88
C GLU A 10 16.67 2.50 7.92
N ALA A 11 15.89 1.56 7.37
CA ALA A 11 14.83 1.88 6.45
C ALA A 11 13.71 2.66 7.14
N SER A 12 13.22 3.72 6.49
CA SER A 12 12.14 4.55 7.03
C SER A 12 10.80 3.83 7.09
N PHE A 13 10.59 2.83 6.22
CA PHE A 13 9.36 2.04 6.19
C PHE A 13 9.61 0.59 5.76
N VAL A 14 8.64 -0.26 6.08
CA VAL A 14 8.56 -1.66 5.63
C VAL A 14 7.15 -1.94 5.16
N GLN A 15 6.99 -2.66 4.04
CA GLN A 15 5.69 -3.06 3.52
C GLN A 15 5.42 -4.54 3.78
N PHE A 16 4.20 -4.83 4.20
CA PHE A 16 3.64 -6.18 4.25
C PHE A 16 2.42 -6.26 3.34
N ASP A 17 2.48 -7.12 2.33
CA ASP A 17 1.42 -7.26 1.33
C ASP A 17 0.11 -7.83 1.89
N SER A 18 0.16 -8.47 3.05
CA SER A 18 -1.03 -9.04 3.69
C SER A 18 -1.00 -8.84 5.20
N VAL A 19 -1.63 -7.79 5.67
CA VAL A 19 -1.92 -7.61 7.11
C VAL A 19 -3.32 -8.12 7.47
N ALA A 20 -4.26 -8.13 6.50
CA ALA A 20 -5.61 -8.69 6.65
C ALA A 20 -6.22 -9.04 5.28
N GLY A 21 -7.23 -9.93 5.27
CA GLY A 21 -8.11 -10.19 4.13
C GLY A 21 -7.77 -11.40 3.26
N HIS A 22 -6.54 -11.89 3.25
CA HIS A 22 -6.06 -12.86 2.25
C HIS A 22 -6.09 -14.32 2.70
N VAL A 23 -6.14 -14.61 3.98
CA VAL A 23 -6.12 -15.97 4.51
C VAL A 23 -7.42 -16.31 5.19
N LYS A 24 -7.87 -17.55 4.97
CA LYS A 24 -9.11 -18.07 5.57
C LYS A 24 -8.99 -18.18 7.09
N GLU A 25 -7.88 -18.72 7.52
CA GLU A 25 -7.58 -18.92 8.94
C GLU A 25 -6.17 -18.38 9.20
N ARG A 26 -6.10 -17.14 9.65
CA ARG A 26 -4.86 -16.62 10.18
C ARG A 26 -4.85 -16.90 11.69
N ASP A 27 -3.75 -17.43 12.19
CA ASP A 27 -3.49 -17.37 13.62
C ASP A 27 -3.23 -15.91 13.99
N ASP A 28 -4.31 -15.19 14.23
CA ASP A 28 -4.28 -13.77 14.57
C ASP A 28 -3.50 -13.52 15.86
N TYR A 29 -3.55 -14.45 16.81
CA TYR A 29 -2.81 -14.35 18.05
C TYR A 29 -1.29 -14.36 17.80
N THR A 30 -0.78 -15.33 17.04
CA THR A 30 0.63 -15.41 16.68
C THR A 30 1.07 -14.21 15.84
N PHE A 31 0.24 -13.76 14.89
CA PHE A 31 0.55 -12.60 14.06
C PHE A 31 0.59 -11.31 14.89
N GLU A 32 -0.33 -11.10 15.79
CA GLU A 32 -0.35 -9.93 16.67
C GLU A 32 0.83 -9.94 17.64
N ALA A 33 1.18 -11.10 18.20
CA ALA A 33 2.36 -11.24 19.05
C ALA A 33 3.64 -10.91 18.27
N PHE A 34 3.75 -11.40 17.02
CA PHE A 34 4.83 -11.07 16.10
C PHE A 34 4.91 -9.56 15.85
N MET A 35 3.82 -8.92 15.43
CA MET A 35 3.77 -7.48 15.17
C MET A 35 4.13 -6.67 16.42
N LYS A 36 3.55 -7.02 17.59
CA LYS A 36 3.82 -6.35 18.86
C LYS A 36 5.29 -6.42 19.27
N LYS A 37 5.94 -7.56 19.02
CA LYS A 37 7.38 -7.73 19.29
C LYS A 37 8.21 -6.82 18.39
N TYR A 38 8.06 -6.98 17.08
CA TYR A 38 8.94 -6.31 16.12
C TYR A 38 8.69 -4.81 16.00
N ARG A 39 7.47 -4.33 16.22
CA ARG A 39 7.18 -2.89 16.26
C ARG A 39 7.85 -2.17 17.44
N LYS A 40 8.11 -2.87 18.55
CA LYS A 40 8.89 -2.30 19.67
C LYS A 40 10.37 -2.15 19.34
N GLU A 41 10.88 -3.02 18.48
CA GLU A 41 12.29 -3.11 18.12
C GLU A 41 12.63 -2.33 16.83
N SER A 42 11.62 -1.84 16.11
CA SER A 42 11.78 -1.14 14.83
C SER A 42 11.13 0.25 14.85
N LYS A 43 11.84 1.22 14.27
CA LYS A 43 11.32 2.57 14.00
C LYS A 43 10.68 2.69 12.62
N ALA A 44 10.77 1.63 11.80
CA ALA A 44 10.22 1.64 10.45
C ALA A 44 8.70 1.78 10.47
N PHE A 45 8.19 2.68 9.64
CA PHE A 45 6.77 2.86 9.39
C PHE A 45 6.21 1.64 8.65
N VAL A 46 5.10 1.10 9.09
CA VAL A 46 4.53 -0.13 8.52
C VAL A 46 3.45 0.21 7.51
N LEU A 47 3.69 -0.12 6.25
CA LEU A 47 2.70 -0.08 5.18
C LEU A 47 2.02 -1.45 5.08
N GLY A 48 0.70 -1.51 5.26
CA GLY A 48 -0.06 -2.76 5.34
C GLY A 48 -1.06 -2.95 4.21
N GLY A 49 -0.87 -3.99 3.38
CA GLY A 49 -1.82 -4.38 2.36
C GLY A 49 -3.04 -5.08 2.95
N VAL A 50 -4.24 -4.62 2.57
CA VAL A 50 -5.50 -5.28 2.86
C VAL A 50 -6.17 -5.62 1.54
N ARG A 51 -6.51 -6.90 1.34
CA ARG A 51 -7.02 -7.39 0.04
C ARG A 51 -6.12 -6.94 -1.12
N PHE A 52 -4.84 -7.20 -0.94
CA PHE A 52 -3.77 -6.74 -1.84
C PHE A 52 -3.76 -7.55 -3.15
N LYS A 53 -3.18 -6.98 -4.21
CA LYS A 53 -3.07 -7.62 -5.53
C LYS A 53 -2.51 -9.04 -5.48
N TYR A 54 -2.86 -9.85 -6.46
CA TYR A 54 -2.44 -11.25 -6.65
C TYR A 54 -2.84 -12.22 -5.54
N GLN A 55 -3.64 -11.80 -4.58
CA GLN A 55 -4.02 -12.67 -3.47
C GLN A 55 -5.54 -12.83 -3.38
N PRO A 56 -6.05 -14.05 -3.22
CA PRO A 56 -7.47 -14.29 -3.07
C PRO A 56 -7.99 -13.74 -1.72
N TYR A 57 -9.23 -13.29 -1.69
CA TYR A 57 -9.89 -12.81 -0.49
C TYR A 57 -10.52 -13.99 0.28
N LEU A 58 -9.78 -14.53 1.22
CA LEU A 58 -10.13 -15.79 1.91
C LEU A 58 -10.49 -15.60 3.39
N SER A 59 -10.51 -14.37 3.90
CA SER A 59 -10.81 -14.11 5.32
C SER A 59 -12.23 -14.53 5.75
N GLY A 60 -13.18 -14.59 4.80
CA GLY A 60 -14.60 -14.78 5.10
C GLY A 60 -15.27 -13.58 5.78
N ARG A 61 -14.54 -12.46 5.92
CA ARG A 61 -14.98 -11.21 6.53
C ARG A 61 -15.42 -10.20 5.47
N THR A 62 -16.17 -9.20 5.88
CA THR A 62 -16.46 -8.03 5.06
C THR A 62 -15.19 -7.18 4.84
N LEU A 63 -15.19 -6.29 3.86
CA LEU A 63 -14.10 -5.35 3.64
C LEU A 63 -13.86 -4.46 4.87
N GLU A 64 -14.95 -4.01 5.49
CA GLU A 64 -14.89 -3.18 6.70
C GLU A 64 -14.18 -3.89 7.86
N GLU A 65 -14.49 -5.16 8.09
CA GLU A 65 -13.84 -5.96 9.14
C GLU A 65 -12.35 -6.16 8.83
N ASP A 66 -12.00 -6.50 7.58
CA ASP A 66 -10.61 -6.65 7.16
C ASP A 66 -9.82 -5.34 7.32
N LEU A 67 -10.39 -4.19 6.94
CA LEU A 67 -9.75 -2.88 7.09
C LEU A 67 -9.59 -2.49 8.56
N LYS A 68 -10.58 -2.68 9.39
CA LYS A 68 -10.48 -2.42 10.84
C LYS A 68 -9.39 -3.26 11.49
N ILE A 69 -9.25 -4.53 11.12
CA ILE A 69 -8.15 -5.39 11.57
C ILE A 69 -6.81 -4.87 11.03
N GLY A 70 -6.74 -4.53 9.75
CA GLY A 70 -5.53 -3.99 9.12
C GLY A 70 -5.00 -2.74 9.84
N MET A 71 -5.88 -1.80 10.17
CA MET A 71 -5.53 -0.56 10.89
C MET A 71 -4.87 -0.81 12.26
N THR A 72 -5.15 -1.94 12.92
CA THR A 72 -4.47 -2.30 14.18
C THR A 72 -3.05 -2.85 13.97
N ARG A 73 -2.68 -3.17 12.72
CA ARG A 73 -1.46 -3.91 12.36
C ARG A 73 -0.44 -3.10 11.58
N CYS A 74 -0.80 -1.91 11.10
CA CYS A 74 0.07 -1.05 10.30
C CYS A 74 -0.11 0.42 10.65
N ASP A 75 0.71 1.28 10.05
CA ASP A 75 0.64 2.73 10.22
C ASP A 75 -0.05 3.41 9.03
N ALA A 76 -0.13 2.71 7.89
CA ALA A 76 -0.90 3.12 6.73
C ALA A 76 -1.45 1.90 5.99
N ILE A 77 -2.68 1.98 5.51
CA ILE A 77 -3.28 0.98 4.62
C ILE A 77 -2.77 1.21 3.20
N VAL A 78 -2.37 0.12 2.53
CA VAL A 78 -2.04 0.15 1.10
C VAL A 78 -3.18 -0.47 0.31
N VAL A 79 -3.80 0.34 -0.56
CA VAL A 79 -4.82 -0.12 -1.51
C VAL A 79 -4.21 -0.35 -2.89
N THR A 80 -4.54 -1.47 -3.53
CA THR A 80 -4.10 -1.80 -4.89
C THR A 80 -5.29 -2.33 -5.69
N GLN A 81 -5.18 -2.28 -7.01
CA GLN A 81 -6.01 -3.11 -7.88
C GLN A 81 -5.49 -4.56 -7.87
N ASP A 82 -5.85 -5.37 -8.85
CA ASP A 82 -5.60 -6.81 -8.84
C ASP A 82 -4.20 -7.21 -9.33
N ALA A 83 -3.52 -6.33 -10.09
CA ALA A 83 -2.20 -6.59 -10.68
C ALA A 83 -1.26 -5.37 -10.61
N THR A 84 0.04 -5.62 -10.77
CA THR A 84 1.06 -4.57 -10.87
C THR A 84 0.84 -3.75 -12.15
N GLY A 85 0.91 -2.42 -12.02
CA GLY A 85 0.67 -1.49 -13.15
C GLY A 85 -0.80 -1.29 -13.49
N GLN A 86 -1.71 -2.07 -12.92
CA GLN A 86 -3.14 -1.85 -13.07
C GLN A 86 -3.58 -0.70 -12.19
N GLU A 87 -4.26 0.28 -12.77
CA GLU A 87 -4.80 1.42 -12.06
C GLU A 87 -5.77 1.00 -10.96
N THR A 88 -5.55 1.52 -9.77
CA THR A 88 -6.52 1.36 -8.66
C THR A 88 -7.71 2.26 -8.92
N SER A 89 -8.90 1.66 -9.02
CA SER A 89 -10.12 2.42 -9.35
C SER A 89 -10.47 3.43 -8.26
N MET A 90 -11.00 4.58 -8.67
CA MET A 90 -11.49 5.60 -7.73
C MET A 90 -12.61 5.07 -6.84
N GLU A 91 -13.43 4.15 -7.33
CA GLU A 91 -14.46 3.48 -6.54
C GLU A 91 -13.84 2.74 -5.36
N LYS A 92 -12.81 1.91 -5.59
CA LYS A 92 -12.10 1.18 -4.54
C LYS A 92 -11.38 2.11 -3.57
N ILE A 93 -10.72 3.17 -4.07
CA ILE A 93 -10.05 4.17 -3.22
C ILE A 93 -11.07 4.85 -2.30
N ASN A 94 -12.20 5.29 -2.84
CA ASN A 94 -13.26 5.94 -2.07
C ASN A 94 -13.91 4.98 -1.05
N GLU A 95 -14.12 3.71 -1.42
CA GLU A 95 -14.65 2.69 -0.50
C GLU A 95 -13.69 2.48 0.69
N PHE A 96 -12.39 2.34 0.43
CA PHE A 96 -11.38 2.24 1.48
C PHE A 96 -11.37 3.48 2.37
N ARG A 97 -11.30 4.68 1.78
CA ARG A 97 -11.29 5.96 2.50
C ARG A 97 -12.53 6.12 3.40
N LYS A 98 -13.70 5.77 2.89
CA LYS A 98 -14.95 5.84 3.66
C LYS A 98 -14.91 4.98 4.92
N ILE A 99 -14.26 3.81 4.86
CA ILE A 99 -14.19 2.89 5.99
C ILE A 99 -13.11 3.28 6.98
N ILE A 100 -11.91 3.67 6.49
CA ILE A 100 -10.77 3.96 7.36
C ILE A 100 -10.74 5.39 7.92
N GLY A 101 -11.59 6.28 7.42
CA GLY A 101 -11.65 7.69 7.85
C GLY A 101 -10.32 8.40 7.60
N ASP A 102 -9.75 9.04 8.61
CA ASP A 102 -8.49 9.80 8.54
C ASP A 102 -7.23 8.93 8.69
N PHE A 103 -7.38 7.60 8.78
CA PHE A 103 -6.22 6.70 8.82
C PHE A 103 -5.44 6.76 7.50
N PRO A 104 -4.08 6.82 7.52
CA PRO A 104 -3.29 6.99 6.31
C PRO A 104 -3.57 5.95 5.23
N LEU A 105 -3.85 6.41 3.99
CA LEU A 105 -4.14 5.60 2.81
C LEU A 105 -3.06 5.81 1.74
N VAL A 106 -2.37 4.75 1.39
CA VAL A 106 -1.35 4.72 0.34
C VAL A 106 -1.90 4.00 -0.89
N ILE A 107 -1.83 4.63 -2.05
CA ILE A 107 -2.25 4.04 -3.32
C ILE A 107 -1.05 3.30 -3.92
N GLY A 108 -1.18 1.97 -4.05
CA GLY A 108 -0.03 1.08 -4.28
C GLY A 108 0.15 0.53 -5.69
N ALA A 109 -0.72 0.86 -6.66
CA ALA A 109 -0.61 0.32 -8.01
C ALA A 109 -1.20 1.25 -9.08
N GLY A 110 -0.58 1.26 -10.27
CA GLY A 110 -1.10 1.85 -11.49
C GLY A 110 -1.21 3.37 -11.50
N MET A 111 -0.54 4.07 -10.58
CA MET A 111 -0.55 5.53 -10.60
C MET A 111 0.38 6.06 -11.70
N THR A 112 -0.10 7.07 -12.43
CA THR A 112 0.54 7.75 -13.53
C THR A 112 0.47 9.28 -13.36
N ALA A 113 1.11 10.06 -14.24
CA ALA A 113 0.96 11.51 -14.23
C ALA A 113 -0.47 11.97 -14.54
N ASP A 114 -1.23 11.16 -15.29
CA ASP A 114 -2.60 11.53 -15.72
C ASP A 114 -3.64 11.33 -14.61
N ASN A 115 -3.46 10.30 -13.74
CA ASN A 115 -4.42 9.98 -12.69
C ASN A 115 -3.99 10.39 -11.26
N CYS A 116 -2.73 10.82 -11.07
CA CYS A 116 -2.20 11.10 -9.74
C CYS A 116 -2.94 12.23 -9.01
N VAL A 117 -3.38 13.26 -9.72
CA VAL A 117 -4.10 14.41 -9.14
C VAL A 117 -5.43 13.95 -8.53
N GLU A 118 -6.20 13.17 -9.29
CA GLU A 118 -7.48 12.65 -8.82
C GLU A 118 -7.30 11.68 -7.66
N GLN A 119 -6.42 10.70 -7.80
CA GLN A 119 -6.20 9.69 -6.77
C GLN A 119 -5.62 10.28 -5.48
N LEU A 120 -4.66 11.20 -5.56
CA LEU A 120 -4.06 11.86 -4.39
C LEU A 120 -4.96 12.96 -3.78
N SER A 121 -6.10 13.29 -4.39
CA SER A 121 -7.13 14.09 -3.71
C SER A 121 -7.82 13.31 -2.59
N ILE A 122 -7.75 11.98 -2.63
CA ILE A 122 -8.34 11.05 -1.65
C ILE A 122 -7.26 10.30 -0.86
N GLY A 123 -6.19 9.86 -1.53
CA GLY A 123 -5.06 9.17 -0.89
C GLY A 123 -4.03 10.13 -0.33
N ASP A 124 -3.33 9.71 0.72
CA ASP A 124 -2.31 10.53 1.40
C ASP A 124 -0.93 10.38 0.77
N ALA A 125 -0.65 9.23 0.15
CA ALA A 125 0.61 8.91 -0.50
C ALA A 125 0.44 7.88 -1.62
N ALA A 126 1.50 7.65 -2.39
CA ALA A 126 1.52 6.64 -3.45
C ALA A 126 2.84 5.88 -3.54
N ILE A 127 2.75 4.64 -4.04
CA ILE A 127 3.89 3.83 -4.47
C ILE A 127 3.84 3.75 -5.99
N VAL A 128 4.82 4.36 -6.67
CA VAL A 128 4.88 4.42 -8.12
C VAL A 128 6.08 3.61 -8.60
N GLY A 129 5.83 2.60 -9.42
CA GLY A 129 6.86 1.71 -9.96
C GLY A 129 6.84 1.66 -11.48
N SER A 130 5.85 0.97 -12.05
CA SER A 130 5.77 0.71 -13.50
C SER A 130 5.77 1.98 -14.35
N TYR A 131 5.12 3.05 -13.91
CA TYR A 131 5.12 4.32 -14.64
C TYR A 131 6.52 4.94 -14.77
N PHE A 132 7.41 4.72 -13.80
CA PHE A 132 8.79 5.24 -13.84
C PHE A 132 9.73 4.42 -14.72
N LYS A 133 9.24 3.38 -15.37
CA LYS A 133 10.02 2.52 -16.27
C LYS A 133 9.80 2.92 -17.73
N ASP A 134 10.81 2.76 -18.56
CA ASP A 134 10.76 2.99 -20.01
C ASP A 134 9.71 2.11 -20.73
N THR A 135 9.44 0.93 -20.15
CA THR A 135 8.47 -0.02 -20.67
C THR A 135 7.05 0.16 -20.11
N TYR A 136 6.85 1.03 -19.11
CA TYR A 136 5.61 1.12 -18.30
C TYR A 136 5.21 -0.18 -17.60
N LYS A 137 6.17 -1.10 -17.41
CA LYS A 137 5.97 -2.39 -16.73
C LYS A 137 6.87 -2.47 -15.50
N ASP A 138 6.73 -3.51 -14.71
CA ASP A 138 7.61 -3.80 -13.58
C ASP A 138 9.05 -4.17 -14.02
N THR A 139 9.20 -4.56 -15.27
CA THR A 139 10.49 -4.80 -15.94
C THR A 139 10.89 -3.59 -16.79
N GLY A 140 12.16 -3.31 -16.90
CA GLY A 140 12.70 -2.17 -17.66
C GLY A 140 13.53 -1.25 -16.80
N ASP A 141 14.17 -0.29 -17.43
CA ASP A 141 15.03 0.69 -16.79
C ASP A 141 14.22 1.93 -16.32
N VAL A 142 14.76 2.62 -15.34
CA VAL A 142 14.14 3.87 -14.85
C VAL A 142 14.28 4.97 -15.87
N ASP A 143 13.17 5.60 -16.26
CA ASP A 143 13.13 6.72 -17.19
C ASP A 143 12.95 8.05 -16.45
N LEU A 144 13.94 8.94 -16.60
CA LEU A 144 13.93 10.24 -15.94
C LEU A 144 12.83 11.16 -16.45
N SER A 145 12.41 11.04 -17.71
CA SER A 145 11.35 11.87 -18.27
C SER A 145 10.00 11.54 -17.66
N HIS A 146 9.72 10.25 -17.42
CA HIS A 146 8.53 9.79 -16.73
C HIS A 146 8.47 10.29 -15.28
N ILE A 147 9.62 10.25 -14.58
CA ILE A 147 9.69 10.78 -13.21
C ILE A 147 9.41 12.29 -13.20
N LYS A 148 10.01 13.07 -14.11
CA LYS A 148 9.78 14.51 -14.19
C LYS A 148 8.32 14.83 -14.47
N SER A 149 7.72 14.18 -15.47
CA SER A 149 6.31 14.35 -15.82
C SER A 149 5.38 14.08 -14.62
N PHE A 150 5.65 12.99 -13.90
CA PHE A 150 4.89 12.67 -12.69
C PHE A 150 5.04 13.72 -11.59
N MET A 151 6.28 14.14 -11.31
CA MET A 151 6.55 15.15 -10.28
C MET A 151 5.96 16.51 -10.63
N GLU A 152 5.94 16.89 -11.91
CA GLU A 152 5.25 18.11 -12.38
C GLU A 152 3.74 18.03 -12.15
N ALA A 153 3.13 16.86 -12.36
CA ALA A 153 1.71 16.68 -12.06
C ALA A 153 1.43 16.76 -10.55
N VAL A 154 2.23 16.10 -9.72
CA VAL A 154 2.11 16.12 -8.25
C VAL A 154 2.34 17.52 -7.67
N SER A 155 3.25 18.32 -8.24
CA SER A 155 3.54 19.69 -7.76
C SER A 155 2.35 20.66 -7.88
N LYS A 156 1.30 20.29 -8.64
CA LYS A 156 0.08 21.09 -8.77
C LYS A 156 -0.89 20.92 -7.59
N ILE A 157 -0.67 19.91 -6.75
CA ILE A 157 -1.55 19.55 -5.63
C ILE A 157 -0.86 19.62 -4.26
N ARG A 158 0.42 19.97 -4.25
CA ARG A 158 1.23 20.08 -3.01
C ARG A 158 2.06 21.35 -3.01
#